data_003d19004e0d34c6c3ba8bc57b893975
#
_entry.id   003d19004e0d34c6c3ba8bc57b893975
#
_cell.length_a   1.000
_cell.length_b   1.000
_cell.length_c   1.000
_cell.angle_alpha   90.00
_cell.angle_beta   90.00
_cell.angle_gamma   90.00
#
_symmetry.space_group_name_H-M   'P 1'
#
loop_
_entity.id
_entity.type
_entity.pdbx_description
1 polymer ?
#
loop_
_entity_poly.entity_id
_entity_poly.type
_entity_poly.pdbx_seq_one_letter_code
_entity_poly.pdbx_strand_id
1 'polypeptide(L)'
;PSNYAEVASPVSGRITKSFVRLGQKVAPGSPIFEISAPAVYEAGKSYYQARQEMELALKSLNREKDLMKNKVGVQKELEEAEVNYELKKKDYENMVAALKVFQINPDEMALGQPLIVRSPIAGEVVKDRIVIGQYMKEDAEPVAVIADLSKVWVVAHVKEKDLSLIQALDEVEIRLVAMPDKPISGKIYHISEMLDPDTRSVEVLIECDNSTRLMKPEMY
;
A
#
# COMPACT_ATOMS: atom_id res chain seq x y z
N PRO A 1 16.82 -4.03 -5.89
CA PRO A 1 16.33 -4.50 -4.57
C PRO A 1 15.47 -5.75 -4.75
N SER A 2 15.47 -6.64 -3.75
CA SER A 2 14.62 -7.84 -3.76
C SER A 2 13.15 -7.51 -3.46
N ASN A 3 12.91 -6.41 -2.78
CA ASN A 3 11.58 -5.92 -2.44
C ASN A 3 11.52 -4.39 -2.55
N TYR A 4 10.53 -3.88 -3.29
CA TYR A 4 10.28 -2.44 -3.41
C TYR A 4 8.80 -2.17 -3.60
N ALA A 5 8.39 -0.96 -3.26
CA ALA A 5 7.03 -0.47 -3.43
C ALA A 5 7.05 0.92 -4.09
N GLU A 6 6.22 1.05 -5.09
CA GLU A 6 5.92 2.33 -5.72
C GLU A 6 4.74 2.97 -5.03
N VAL A 7 4.91 4.19 -4.54
CA VAL A 7 3.88 4.92 -3.80
C VAL A 7 3.27 5.97 -4.71
N ALA A 8 2.04 5.70 -5.12
CA ALA A 8 1.19 6.60 -5.87
C ALA A 8 0.03 7.11 -4.99
N SER A 9 -0.71 8.09 -5.47
CA SER A 9 -1.95 8.49 -4.81
C SER A 9 -3.09 7.56 -5.22
N PRO A 10 -3.85 7.02 -4.25
CA PRO A 10 -5.03 6.21 -4.56
C PRO A 10 -6.24 7.07 -4.98
N VAL A 11 -6.12 8.39 -4.96
CA VAL A 11 -7.19 9.35 -5.25
C VAL A 11 -6.65 10.59 -5.94
N SER A 12 -7.51 11.26 -6.72
CA SER A 12 -7.21 12.56 -7.27
C SER A 12 -7.28 13.65 -6.21
N GLY A 13 -6.27 14.52 -6.17
CA GLY A 13 -6.21 15.59 -5.16
C GLY A 13 -4.92 16.40 -5.21
N ARG A 14 -4.76 17.31 -4.26
CA ARG A 14 -3.57 18.17 -4.15
C ARG A 14 -2.70 17.72 -2.99
N ILE A 15 -1.41 17.51 -3.24
CA ILE A 15 -0.43 17.23 -2.18
C ILE A 15 -0.30 18.46 -1.29
N THR A 16 -0.51 18.28 0.01
CA THR A 16 -0.46 19.34 1.01
C THR A 16 0.81 19.29 1.85
N LYS A 17 1.38 18.07 2.02
CA LYS A 17 2.58 17.88 2.86
C LYS A 17 3.37 16.65 2.42
N SER A 18 4.70 16.72 2.56
CA SER A 18 5.60 15.58 2.51
C SER A 18 6.12 15.27 3.90
N PHE A 19 6.19 13.99 4.27
CA PHE A 19 6.70 13.52 5.56
C PHE A 19 8.06 12.83 5.43
N VAL A 20 8.53 12.60 4.21
CA VAL A 20 9.77 11.85 3.95
C VAL A 20 10.76 12.66 3.13
N ARG A 21 11.99 12.18 3.12
CA ARG A 21 13.09 12.69 2.30
C ARG A 21 13.82 11.52 1.66
N LEU A 22 14.50 11.79 0.55
CA LEU A 22 15.36 10.81 -0.10
C LEU A 22 16.38 10.23 0.91
N GLY A 23 16.55 8.91 0.92
CA GLY A 23 17.44 8.20 1.85
C GLY A 23 16.85 7.94 3.24
N GLN A 24 15.65 8.42 3.53
CA GLN A 24 15.01 8.20 4.84
C GLN A 24 14.50 6.75 4.97
N LYS A 25 14.76 6.12 6.11
CA LYS A 25 14.19 4.81 6.46
C LYS A 25 12.75 4.97 6.94
N VAL A 26 11.88 4.09 6.48
CA VAL A 26 10.47 4.03 6.84
C VAL A 26 10.08 2.60 7.23
N ALA A 27 9.08 2.48 8.09
CA ALA A 27 8.43 1.22 8.45
C ALA A 27 7.07 1.09 7.74
N PRO A 28 6.47 -0.10 7.67
CA PRO A 28 5.10 -0.24 7.22
C PRO A 28 4.17 0.68 8.02
N GLY A 29 3.26 1.39 7.33
CA GLY A 29 2.37 2.37 7.96
C GLY A 29 2.97 3.75 8.21
N SER A 30 4.27 3.98 8.01
CA SER A 30 4.88 5.32 8.11
C SER A 30 4.25 6.28 7.11
N PRO A 31 3.93 7.54 7.50
CA PRO A 31 3.38 8.53 6.60
C PRO A 31 4.41 8.94 5.54
N ILE A 32 3.99 9.01 4.29
CA ILE A 32 4.83 9.42 3.15
C ILE A 32 4.46 10.83 2.71
N PHE A 33 3.20 11.05 2.35
CA PHE A 33 2.68 12.37 2.03
C PHE A 33 1.21 12.49 2.39
N GLU A 34 0.74 13.72 2.41
CA GLU A 34 -0.64 14.09 2.69
C GLU A 34 -1.27 14.67 1.42
N ILE A 35 -2.50 14.26 1.12
CA ILE A 35 -3.25 14.71 -0.05
C ILE A 35 -4.65 15.18 0.35
N SER A 36 -5.01 16.38 -0.08
CA SER A 36 -6.37 16.89 0.03
C SER A 36 -7.17 16.42 -1.19
N ALA A 37 -8.12 15.53 -0.96
CA ALA A 37 -8.89 14.87 -2.00
C ALA A 37 -10.40 15.06 -1.79
N PRO A 38 -11.13 15.66 -2.76
CA PRO A 38 -12.58 15.84 -2.66
C PRO A 38 -13.33 14.53 -2.44
N ALA A 39 -12.90 13.44 -3.09
CA ALA A 39 -13.54 12.12 -2.94
C ALA A 39 -13.48 11.60 -1.50
N VAL A 40 -12.37 11.82 -0.79
CA VAL A 40 -12.22 11.44 0.63
C VAL A 40 -13.12 12.28 1.51
N TYR A 41 -13.24 13.59 1.23
CA TYR A 41 -14.14 14.49 1.94
C TYR A 41 -15.61 14.05 1.81
N GLU A 42 -16.06 13.77 0.58
CA GLU A 42 -17.44 13.34 0.33
C GLU A 42 -17.74 11.96 0.96
N ALA A 43 -16.79 11.02 0.88
CA ALA A 43 -16.92 9.73 1.55
C ALA A 43 -17.04 9.89 3.08
N GLY A 44 -16.23 10.74 3.66
CA GLY A 44 -16.31 11.07 5.08
C GLY A 44 -17.63 11.70 5.49
N LYS A 45 -18.10 12.69 4.73
CA LYS A 45 -19.40 13.32 4.95
C LYS A 45 -20.53 12.29 4.92
N SER A 46 -20.57 11.43 3.90
CA SER A 46 -21.57 10.39 3.77
C SER A 46 -21.52 9.38 4.92
N TYR A 47 -20.33 9.00 5.38
CA TYR A 47 -20.14 8.14 6.54
C TYR A 47 -20.74 8.77 7.81
N TYR A 48 -20.43 10.05 8.11
CA TYR A 48 -20.97 10.72 9.30
C TYR A 48 -22.49 10.84 9.24
N GLN A 49 -23.03 11.14 8.06
CA GLN A 49 -24.48 11.21 7.87
C GLN A 49 -25.13 9.84 8.13
N ALA A 50 -24.64 8.77 7.51
CA ALA A 50 -25.17 7.42 7.67
C ALA A 50 -25.07 6.95 9.14
N ARG A 51 -23.97 7.28 9.83
CA ARG A 51 -23.82 7.00 11.26
C ARG A 51 -24.88 7.68 12.11
N GLN A 52 -25.12 8.98 11.89
CA GLN A 52 -26.12 9.74 12.63
C GLN A 52 -27.53 9.20 12.38
N GLU A 53 -27.85 8.85 11.12
CA GLU A 53 -29.15 8.28 10.76
C GLU A 53 -29.37 6.90 11.41
N MET A 54 -28.34 6.04 11.43
CA MET A 54 -28.38 4.76 12.13
C MET A 54 -28.57 4.93 13.65
N GLU A 55 -27.82 5.85 14.27
CA GLU A 55 -27.97 6.14 15.71
C GLU A 55 -29.36 6.66 16.05
N LEU A 56 -29.95 7.50 15.21
CA LEU A 56 -31.31 8.00 15.37
C LEU A 56 -32.34 6.86 15.26
N ALA A 57 -32.21 6.01 14.23
CA ALA A 57 -33.07 4.84 14.03
C ALA A 57 -32.98 3.87 15.21
N LEU A 58 -31.78 3.63 15.75
CA LEU A 58 -31.58 2.81 16.94
C LEU A 58 -32.31 3.38 18.17
N LYS A 59 -32.24 4.70 18.38
CA LYS A 59 -32.97 5.36 19.47
C LYS A 59 -34.48 5.21 19.32
N SER A 60 -35.00 5.34 18.09
CA SER A 60 -36.42 5.12 17.79
C SER A 60 -36.82 3.68 18.08
N LEU A 61 -36.07 2.70 17.59
CA LEU A 61 -36.31 1.29 17.85
C LEU A 61 -36.33 0.96 19.36
N ASN A 62 -35.35 1.46 20.09
CA ASN A 62 -35.30 1.23 21.55
C ASN A 62 -36.53 1.83 22.26
N ARG A 63 -36.98 3.00 21.83
CA ARG A 63 -38.21 3.61 22.36
C ARG A 63 -39.43 2.73 22.10
N GLU A 64 -39.61 2.23 20.87
CA GLU A 64 -40.75 1.35 20.56
C GLU A 64 -40.69 0.02 21.33
N LYS A 65 -39.49 -0.55 21.50
CA LYS A 65 -39.26 -1.74 22.36
C LYS A 65 -39.67 -1.48 23.81
N ASP A 66 -39.34 -0.32 24.35
CA ASP A 66 -39.73 0.05 25.73
C ASP A 66 -41.25 0.27 25.85
N LEU A 67 -41.91 0.87 24.85
CA LEU A 67 -43.34 1.01 24.82
C LEU A 67 -44.06 -0.35 24.79
N MET A 68 -43.54 -1.30 23.96
CA MET A 68 -44.07 -2.67 23.93
C MET A 68 -43.90 -3.39 25.26
N LYS A 69 -42.70 -3.27 25.89
CA LYS A 69 -42.44 -3.84 27.21
C LYS A 69 -43.41 -3.32 28.29
N ASN A 70 -43.79 -2.09 28.19
CA ASN A 70 -44.75 -1.46 29.09
C ASN A 70 -46.24 -1.65 28.66
N LYS A 71 -46.50 -2.48 27.66
CA LYS A 71 -47.85 -2.82 27.11
C LYS A 71 -48.65 -1.62 26.57
N VAL A 72 -47.97 -0.56 26.14
CA VAL A 72 -48.57 0.64 25.53
C VAL A 72 -48.12 0.86 24.08
N GLY A 73 -47.28 -0.04 23.54
CA GLY A 73 -46.77 0.02 22.19
C GLY A 73 -47.68 -0.65 21.17
N VAL A 74 -47.50 -0.32 19.91
CA VAL A 74 -48.18 -0.92 18.74
C VAL A 74 -47.23 -1.81 17.98
N GLN A 75 -47.62 -3.06 17.74
CA GLN A 75 -46.76 -4.04 17.07
C GLN A 75 -46.23 -3.57 15.71
N LYS A 76 -47.14 -2.92 14.92
CA LYS A 76 -46.78 -2.37 13.59
C LYS A 76 -45.66 -1.31 13.70
N GLU A 77 -45.73 -0.42 14.70
CA GLU A 77 -44.73 0.64 14.91
C GLU A 77 -43.35 0.08 15.29
N LEU A 78 -43.35 -1.00 16.09
CA LEU A 78 -42.11 -1.72 16.42
C LEU A 78 -41.50 -2.37 15.15
N GLU A 79 -42.31 -3.06 14.35
CA GLU A 79 -41.84 -3.70 13.09
C GLU A 79 -41.29 -2.65 12.10
N GLU A 80 -41.98 -1.51 11.95
CA GLU A 80 -41.49 -0.41 11.11
C GLU A 80 -40.18 0.18 11.63
N ALA A 81 -40.02 0.33 12.94
CA ALA A 81 -38.78 0.82 13.54
C ALA A 81 -37.62 -0.20 13.40
N GLU A 82 -37.90 -1.50 13.50
CA GLU A 82 -36.93 -2.57 13.25
C GLU A 82 -36.40 -2.56 11.83
N VAL A 83 -37.31 -2.54 10.85
CA VAL A 83 -36.97 -2.47 9.43
C VAL A 83 -36.17 -1.21 9.11
N ASN A 84 -36.59 -0.05 9.62
CA ASN A 84 -35.88 1.21 9.41
C ASN A 84 -34.46 1.16 10.00
N TYR A 85 -34.29 0.63 11.20
CA TYR A 85 -32.96 0.48 11.82
C TYR A 85 -32.06 -0.43 10.99
N GLU A 86 -32.54 -1.59 10.53
CA GLU A 86 -31.76 -2.51 9.71
C GLU A 86 -31.36 -1.87 8.37
N LEU A 87 -32.23 -1.09 7.72
CA LEU A 87 -31.87 -0.34 6.51
C LEU A 87 -30.76 0.67 6.79
N LYS A 88 -30.91 1.50 7.83
CA LYS A 88 -29.90 2.52 8.18
C LYS A 88 -28.57 1.91 8.63
N LYS A 89 -28.61 0.77 9.28
CA LYS A 89 -27.43 0.01 9.65
C LYS A 89 -26.68 -0.49 8.40
N LYS A 90 -27.41 -0.98 7.38
CA LYS A 90 -26.79 -1.40 6.11
C LYS A 90 -26.16 -0.21 5.37
N ASP A 91 -26.82 0.93 5.35
CA ASP A 91 -26.27 2.15 4.76
C ASP A 91 -24.95 2.55 5.46
N TYR A 92 -24.93 2.51 6.78
CA TYR A 92 -23.71 2.77 7.56
C TYR A 92 -22.60 1.75 7.25
N GLU A 93 -22.91 0.45 7.22
CA GLU A 93 -21.94 -0.61 6.87
C GLU A 93 -21.35 -0.41 5.47
N ASN A 94 -22.16 0.03 4.50
CA ASN A 94 -21.70 0.36 3.14
C ASN A 94 -20.72 1.55 3.16
N MET A 95 -21.00 2.59 3.94
CA MET A 95 -20.10 3.74 4.05
C MET A 95 -18.78 3.38 4.75
N VAL A 96 -18.82 2.51 5.77
CA VAL A 96 -17.62 1.95 6.39
C VAL A 96 -16.77 1.19 5.35
N ALA A 97 -17.41 0.38 4.50
CA ALA A 97 -16.71 -0.35 3.45
C ALA A 97 -16.08 0.61 2.41
N ALA A 98 -16.79 1.68 2.04
CA ALA A 98 -16.27 2.70 1.13
C ALA A 98 -15.02 3.41 1.68
N LEU A 99 -14.99 3.73 2.99
CA LEU A 99 -13.80 4.32 3.62
C LEU A 99 -12.59 3.35 3.64
N LYS A 100 -12.84 2.06 3.81
CA LYS A 100 -11.78 1.04 3.79
C LYS A 100 -11.07 0.95 2.43
N VAL A 101 -11.76 1.26 1.32
CA VAL A 101 -11.13 1.34 -0.01
C VAL A 101 -10.00 2.36 -0.01
N PHE A 102 -10.15 3.46 0.71
CA PHE A 102 -9.11 4.48 0.89
C PHE A 102 -8.11 4.16 2.01
N GLN A 103 -8.18 2.96 2.62
CA GLN A 103 -7.39 2.56 3.78
C GLN A 103 -7.58 3.49 4.99
N ILE A 104 -8.74 4.11 5.09
CA ILE A 104 -9.10 5.01 6.21
C ILE A 104 -9.78 4.18 7.29
N ASN A 105 -9.28 4.30 8.53
CA ASN A 105 -9.97 3.80 9.71
C ASN A 105 -11.10 4.77 10.08
N PRO A 106 -12.38 4.34 10.05
CA PRO A 106 -13.50 5.22 10.37
C PRO A 106 -13.45 5.82 11.79
N ASP A 107 -12.86 5.10 12.74
CA ASP A 107 -12.79 5.53 14.14
C ASP A 107 -11.75 6.63 14.36
N GLU A 108 -10.75 6.75 13.50
CA GLU A 108 -9.69 7.77 13.54
C GLU A 108 -9.98 8.95 12.61
N MET A 109 -11.06 8.88 11.84
CA MET A 109 -11.38 9.88 10.85
C MET A 109 -12.01 11.12 11.48
N ALA A 110 -11.47 12.31 11.16
CA ALA A 110 -12.16 13.57 11.36
C ALA A 110 -12.60 14.16 10.03
N LEU A 111 -13.79 14.76 9.99
CA LEU A 111 -14.32 15.38 8.78
C LEU A 111 -13.42 16.52 8.32
N GLY A 112 -13.05 16.48 7.02
CA GLY A 112 -12.18 17.49 6.42
C GLY A 112 -10.69 17.25 6.59
N GLN A 113 -10.28 16.15 7.23
CA GLN A 113 -8.87 15.77 7.28
C GLN A 113 -8.41 15.26 5.89
N PRO A 114 -7.20 15.66 5.47
CA PRO A 114 -6.59 15.11 4.26
C PRO A 114 -6.21 13.64 4.46
N LEU A 115 -6.13 12.92 3.35
CA LEU A 115 -5.66 11.53 3.32
C LEU A 115 -4.14 11.48 3.52
N ILE A 116 -3.69 10.64 4.44
CA ILE A 116 -2.27 10.35 4.62
C ILE A 116 -1.95 9.04 3.87
N VAL A 117 -1.16 9.15 2.82
CA VAL A 117 -0.62 7.99 2.10
C VAL A 117 0.55 7.44 2.88
N ARG A 118 0.53 6.12 3.13
CA ARG A 118 1.48 5.44 4.02
C ARG A 118 2.33 4.43 3.25
N SER A 119 3.50 4.12 3.79
CA SER A 119 4.37 3.08 3.25
C SER A 119 3.74 1.69 3.42
N PRO A 120 3.65 0.88 2.36
CA PRO A 120 3.21 -0.51 2.48
C PRO A 120 4.31 -1.45 3.01
N ILE A 121 5.58 -1.06 2.92
CA ILE A 121 6.73 -1.89 3.30
C ILE A 121 7.71 -1.14 4.20
N ALA A 122 8.59 -1.88 4.88
CA ALA A 122 9.79 -1.33 5.46
C ALA A 122 10.87 -1.14 4.39
N GLY A 123 11.63 -0.05 4.47
CA GLY A 123 12.70 0.20 3.50
C GLY A 123 13.26 1.61 3.61
N GLU A 124 13.92 2.02 2.55
CA GLU A 124 14.48 3.35 2.38
C GLU A 124 13.85 4.04 1.17
N VAL A 125 13.59 5.33 1.27
CA VAL A 125 13.07 6.13 0.16
C VAL A 125 14.18 6.31 -0.88
N VAL A 126 14.09 5.58 -1.99
CA VAL A 126 15.10 5.59 -3.07
C VAL A 126 14.75 6.54 -4.21
N LYS A 127 13.48 6.92 -4.34
CA LYS A 127 13.01 8.01 -5.21
C LYS A 127 12.04 8.88 -4.44
N ASP A 128 12.21 10.21 -4.56
CA ASP A 128 11.32 11.22 -4.00
C ASP A 128 11.07 12.28 -5.08
N ARG A 129 9.82 12.27 -5.59
CA ARG A 129 9.31 13.24 -6.56
C ARG A 129 8.08 13.98 -6.02
N ILE A 130 7.93 13.99 -4.69
CA ILE A 130 6.80 14.65 -4.03
C ILE A 130 6.94 16.15 -4.13
N VAL A 131 6.01 16.80 -4.83
CA VAL A 131 5.97 18.27 -4.96
C VAL A 131 4.74 18.79 -4.22
N ILE A 132 4.96 19.55 -3.15
CA ILE A 132 3.88 20.17 -2.38
C ILE A 132 3.14 21.17 -3.26
N GLY A 133 1.81 21.10 -3.26
CA GLY A 133 0.94 21.90 -4.12
C GLY A 133 0.61 21.27 -5.46
N GLN A 134 1.31 20.21 -5.89
CA GLN A 134 1.00 19.48 -7.11
C GLN A 134 -0.38 18.83 -7.01
N TYR A 135 -1.14 18.91 -8.11
CA TYR A 135 -2.37 18.14 -8.26
C TYR A 135 -2.05 16.78 -8.87
N MET A 136 -2.44 15.72 -8.20
CA MET A 136 -2.30 14.35 -8.68
C MET A 136 -3.63 13.83 -9.19
N LYS A 137 -3.58 13.04 -10.25
CA LYS A 137 -4.69 12.22 -10.73
C LYS A 137 -4.57 10.81 -10.16
N GLU A 138 -5.64 10.06 -10.18
CA GLU A 138 -5.70 8.69 -9.67
C GLU A 138 -4.76 7.73 -10.42
N ASP A 139 -4.52 7.98 -11.71
CA ASP A 139 -3.64 7.22 -12.61
C ASP A 139 -2.24 7.86 -12.75
N ALA A 140 -1.86 8.78 -11.87
CA ALA A 140 -0.57 9.45 -11.94
C ALA A 140 0.59 8.50 -11.63
N GLU A 141 1.75 8.76 -12.23
CA GLU A 141 2.98 8.04 -11.91
C GLU A 141 3.30 8.08 -10.40
N PRO A 142 3.94 7.03 -9.86
CA PRO A 142 4.39 7.01 -8.47
C PRO A 142 5.30 8.20 -8.15
N VAL A 143 5.03 8.85 -7.02
CA VAL A 143 5.81 10.03 -6.56
C VAL A 143 6.92 9.66 -5.59
N ALA A 144 6.89 8.46 -5.02
CA ALA A 144 7.97 7.95 -4.20
C ALA A 144 8.18 6.45 -4.46
N VAL A 145 9.42 5.99 -4.29
CA VAL A 145 9.75 4.56 -4.33
C VAL A 145 10.46 4.21 -3.03
N ILE A 146 9.98 3.20 -2.36
CA ILE A 146 10.55 2.65 -1.13
C ILE A 146 11.13 1.29 -1.47
N ALA A 147 12.36 1.04 -1.10
CA ALA A 147 13.02 -0.23 -1.37
C ALA A 147 13.69 -0.79 -0.11
N ASP A 148 13.56 -2.09 0.09
CA ASP A 148 14.40 -2.81 1.02
C ASP A 148 15.73 -3.11 0.35
N LEU A 149 16.77 -2.44 0.81
CA LEU A 149 18.13 -2.57 0.30
C LEU A 149 18.98 -3.56 1.10
N SER A 150 18.39 -4.28 2.06
CA SER A 150 19.11 -5.29 2.86
C SER A 150 19.54 -6.49 2.01
N LYS A 151 18.76 -6.78 0.96
CA LYS A 151 19.05 -7.78 -0.04
C LYS A 151 18.93 -7.17 -1.43
N VAL A 152 19.79 -7.59 -2.33
CA VAL A 152 19.74 -7.19 -3.73
C VAL A 152 19.78 -8.41 -4.63
N TRP A 153 19.13 -8.30 -5.78
CA TRP A 153 19.27 -9.26 -6.84
C TRP A 153 20.29 -8.78 -7.86
N VAL A 154 21.22 -9.64 -8.16
CA VAL A 154 22.12 -9.47 -9.30
C VAL A 154 21.55 -10.28 -10.46
N VAL A 155 21.37 -9.63 -11.60
CA VAL A 155 20.91 -10.26 -12.85
C VAL A 155 22.14 -10.61 -13.67
N ALA A 156 22.40 -11.89 -13.81
CA ALA A 156 23.48 -12.38 -14.67
C ALA A 156 22.90 -12.92 -15.98
N HIS A 157 23.52 -12.58 -17.11
CA HIS A 157 23.16 -13.11 -18.42
C HIS A 157 24.13 -14.25 -18.80
N VAL A 158 23.65 -15.47 -18.69
CA VAL A 158 24.44 -16.68 -18.94
C VAL A 158 24.18 -17.21 -20.36
N LYS A 159 25.24 -17.44 -21.11
CA LYS A 159 25.12 -17.99 -22.46
C LYS A 159 24.60 -19.42 -22.43
N GLU A 160 23.83 -19.82 -23.46
CA GLU A 160 23.23 -21.14 -23.59
C GLU A 160 24.24 -22.28 -23.38
N LYS A 161 25.45 -22.15 -23.92
CA LYS A 161 26.51 -23.16 -23.79
C LYS A 161 27.00 -23.38 -22.35
N ASP A 162 26.82 -22.44 -21.48
CA ASP A 162 27.32 -22.45 -20.09
C ASP A 162 26.19 -22.77 -19.06
N LEU A 163 24.96 -22.95 -19.53
CA LEU A 163 23.78 -23.23 -18.68
C LEU A 163 23.93 -24.48 -17.82
N SER A 164 24.49 -25.55 -18.37
CA SER A 164 24.69 -26.82 -17.65
C SER A 164 25.63 -26.67 -16.44
N LEU A 165 26.57 -25.73 -16.51
CA LEU A 165 27.47 -25.44 -15.40
C LEU A 165 26.76 -24.69 -14.29
N ILE A 166 25.90 -23.72 -14.63
CA ILE A 166 25.17 -22.90 -13.66
C ILE A 166 24.09 -23.71 -12.93
N GLN A 167 23.43 -24.65 -13.62
CA GLN A 167 22.40 -25.50 -13.00
C GLN A 167 22.94 -26.42 -11.89
N ALA A 168 24.25 -26.65 -11.87
CA ALA A 168 24.92 -27.46 -10.85
C ALA A 168 25.42 -26.64 -9.64
N LEU A 169 25.26 -25.32 -9.67
CA LEU A 169 25.74 -24.41 -8.64
C LEU A 169 24.58 -23.88 -7.79
N ASP A 170 24.77 -23.87 -6.47
CA ASP A 170 23.86 -23.21 -5.52
C ASP A 170 24.33 -21.80 -5.16
N GLU A 171 25.65 -21.59 -5.11
CA GLU A 171 26.30 -20.33 -4.73
C GLU A 171 27.28 -19.88 -5.80
N VAL A 172 27.41 -18.57 -5.92
CA VAL A 172 28.31 -17.93 -6.88
C VAL A 172 29.05 -16.75 -6.21
N GLU A 173 30.25 -16.49 -6.70
CA GLU A 173 31.03 -15.33 -6.32
C GLU A 173 30.82 -14.20 -7.33
N ILE A 174 30.43 -13.03 -6.84
CA ILE A 174 30.18 -11.84 -7.65
C ILE A 174 31.27 -10.82 -7.36
N ARG A 175 31.87 -10.29 -8.42
CA ARG A 175 32.84 -9.22 -8.36
C ARG A 175 32.28 -7.98 -9.04
N LEU A 176 32.04 -6.92 -8.27
CA LEU A 176 31.59 -5.66 -8.83
C LEU A 176 32.78 -4.90 -9.43
N VAL A 177 32.55 -4.27 -10.58
CA VAL A 177 33.57 -3.42 -11.22
C VAL A 177 34.05 -2.31 -10.30
N ALA A 178 33.16 -1.77 -9.47
CA ALA A 178 33.47 -0.72 -8.49
C ALA A 178 34.31 -1.23 -7.30
N MET A 179 34.37 -2.54 -7.05
CA MET A 179 35.06 -3.16 -5.89
C MET A 179 35.62 -4.55 -6.27
N PRO A 180 36.63 -4.62 -7.16
CA PRO A 180 37.13 -5.88 -7.68
C PRO A 180 37.78 -6.77 -6.63
N ASP A 181 38.33 -6.18 -5.57
CA ASP A 181 39.04 -6.87 -4.49
C ASP A 181 38.11 -7.39 -3.37
N LYS A 182 36.79 -7.14 -3.47
CA LYS A 182 35.81 -7.58 -2.49
C LYS A 182 34.78 -8.48 -3.15
N PRO A 183 35.03 -9.79 -3.24
CA PRO A 183 34.03 -10.72 -3.75
C PRO A 183 32.83 -10.77 -2.81
N ILE A 184 31.64 -10.87 -3.40
CA ILE A 184 30.36 -10.98 -2.71
C ILE A 184 29.79 -12.35 -3.01
N SER A 185 29.44 -13.11 -1.99
CA SER A 185 28.75 -14.38 -2.16
C SER A 185 27.27 -14.11 -2.45
N GLY A 186 26.75 -14.80 -3.47
CA GLY A 186 25.36 -14.77 -3.83
C GLY A 186 24.80 -16.17 -4.01
N LYS A 187 23.54 -16.36 -3.70
CA LYS A 187 22.81 -17.60 -3.89
C LYS A 187 21.94 -17.50 -5.14
N ILE A 188 22.01 -18.52 -6.00
CA ILE A 188 21.14 -18.60 -7.18
C ILE A 188 19.69 -18.74 -6.68
N TYR A 189 18.88 -17.74 -6.99
CA TYR A 189 17.47 -17.68 -6.61
C TYR A 189 16.57 -18.27 -7.71
N HIS A 190 16.85 -17.91 -8.97
CA HIS A 190 16.05 -18.35 -10.10
C HIS A 190 16.87 -18.34 -11.39
N ILE A 191 16.69 -19.34 -12.22
CA ILE A 191 17.20 -19.42 -13.60
C ILE A 191 15.99 -19.33 -14.51
N SER A 192 15.95 -18.33 -15.40
CA SER A 192 14.83 -18.16 -16.33
C SER A 192 14.75 -19.36 -17.27
N GLU A 193 13.52 -19.80 -17.53
CA GLU A 193 13.26 -20.83 -18.55
C GLU A 193 13.22 -20.26 -19.98
N MET A 194 13.25 -18.92 -20.11
CA MET A 194 13.21 -18.23 -21.39
C MET A 194 14.60 -17.79 -21.81
N LEU A 195 14.98 -18.18 -23.03
CA LEU A 195 16.18 -17.71 -23.71
C LEU A 195 15.85 -16.39 -24.42
N ASP A 196 16.66 -15.37 -24.21
CA ASP A 196 16.63 -14.14 -25.00
C ASP A 196 17.17 -14.44 -26.39
N PRO A 197 16.37 -14.34 -27.48
CA PRO A 197 16.78 -14.72 -28.83
C PRO A 197 17.85 -13.79 -29.40
N ASP A 198 17.91 -12.54 -29.00
CA ASP A 198 18.85 -11.55 -29.53
C ASP A 198 20.25 -11.74 -28.94
N THR A 199 20.30 -11.97 -27.63
CA THR A 199 21.57 -12.14 -26.91
C THR A 199 22.00 -13.60 -26.77
N ARG A 200 21.09 -14.56 -27.02
CA ARG A 200 21.25 -15.98 -26.75
C ARG A 200 21.77 -16.26 -25.34
N SER A 201 21.12 -15.62 -24.38
CA SER A 201 21.46 -15.77 -22.97
C SER A 201 20.19 -15.98 -22.15
N VAL A 202 20.36 -16.61 -21.00
CA VAL A 202 19.32 -16.84 -20.00
C VAL A 202 19.61 -15.94 -18.80
N GLU A 203 18.59 -15.33 -18.27
CA GLU A 203 18.71 -14.54 -17.05
C GLU A 203 18.78 -15.45 -15.82
N VAL A 204 19.76 -15.19 -14.98
CA VAL A 204 19.95 -15.84 -13.67
C VAL A 204 19.85 -14.78 -12.60
N LEU A 205 18.88 -14.93 -11.71
CA LEU A 205 18.69 -14.05 -10.55
C LEU A 205 19.48 -14.62 -9.37
N ILE A 206 20.38 -13.81 -8.83
CA ILE A 206 21.25 -14.17 -7.72
C ILE A 206 20.91 -13.26 -6.55
N GLU A 207 20.48 -13.84 -5.43
CA GLU A 207 20.22 -13.09 -4.19
C GLU A 207 21.53 -12.89 -3.43
N CYS A 208 21.83 -11.63 -3.09
CA CYS A 208 23.00 -11.24 -2.33
C CYS A 208 22.60 -10.50 -1.08
N ASP A 209 23.25 -10.80 0.05
CA ASP A 209 23.15 -9.97 1.26
C ASP A 209 23.84 -8.63 1.02
N ASN A 210 23.15 -7.56 1.37
CA ASN A 210 23.63 -6.19 1.24
C ASN A 210 23.53 -5.43 2.58
N SER A 211 23.75 -6.13 3.69
CA SER A 211 23.73 -5.54 5.03
C SER A 211 24.73 -4.37 5.17
N THR A 212 25.83 -4.43 4.44
CA THR A 212 26.83 -3.36 4.36
C THR A 212 26.44 -2.20 3.45
N ARG A 213 25.34 -2.33 2.67
CA ARG A 213 24.85 -1.33 1.70
C ARG A 213 25.87 -0.88 0.65
N LEU A 214 26.80 -1.72 0.33
CA LEU A 214 27.83 -1.46 -0.69
C LEU A 214 27.24 -1.58 -2.11
N MET A 215 26.29 -2.49 -2.31
CA MET A 215 25.63 -2.65 -3.59
C MET A 215 24.46 -1.65 -3.71
N LYS A 216 24.46 -0.91 -4.81
CA LYS A 216 23.36 0.01 -5.15
C LYS A 216 22.59 -0.53 -6.35
N PRO A 217 21.29 -0.27 -6.46
CA PRO A 217 20.55 -0.55 -7.68
C PRO A 217 21.27 0.03 -8.91
N GLU A 218 21.21 -0.68 -10.04
CA GLU A 218 21.81 -0.27 -11.31
C GLU A 218 23.36 -0.26 -11.33
N MET A 219 24.05 -0.89 -10.37
CA MET A 219 25.49 -1.18 -10.45
C MET A 219 25.74 -2.38 -11.37
N TYR A 220 26.90 -2.32 -12.06
CA TYR A 220 27.41 -3.41 -12.92
C TYR A 220 28.68 -4.02 -12.30
#